data_2c6a9cbb45b896a8e8439566564ec8a0
#
_entry.id   2c6a9cbb45b896a8e8439566564ec8a0
#
_cell.length_a   1.000
_cell.length_b   1.000
_cell.length_c   1.000
_cell.angle_alpha   90.00
_cell.angle_beta   90.00
_cell.angle_gamma   90.00
#
_symmetry.space_group_name_H-M   'P 1'
#
loop_
_entity.id
_entity.type
_entity.pdbx_description
1 polymer ?
#
loop_
_entity_poly.entity_id
_entity_poly.type
_entity_poly.pdbx_seq_one_letter_code
_entity_poly.pdbx_strand_id
1 'polypeptide(L)'
;MRKTRVTALGDSLTKGVILNERNRYSVSNRCYMDIIGNELDMQIDNYGKFGCTISSCSNILERHAEDISSSDYTFLEYGGNDCDFDWKKIADHPLDMHTPKTGLKVFSEQFCKLIQQIRDLGSKPIIISLPPIISFQARPNR
;
A
#
# COMPACT_ATOMS: atom_id res chain seq x y z
N MET A 1 -12.01 28.50 -2.78
CA MET A 1 -10.94 27.87 -1.93
C MET A 1 -10.27 26.77 -2.73
N ARG A 2 -8.95 26.63 -2.63
CA ARG A 2 -8.23 25.51 -3.27
C ARG A 2 -8.62 24.20 -2.57
N LYS A 3 -8.95 23.16 -3.33
CA LYS A 3 -9.16 21.82 -2.76
C LYS A 3 -7.87 21.29 -2.13
N THR A 4 -8.00 20.57 -1.03
CA THR A 4 -6.89 19.82 -0.44
C THR A 4 -6.42 18.77 -1.42
N ARG A 5 -5.13 18.77 -1.74
CA ARG A 5 -4.52 17.82 -2.66
C ARG A 5 -3.79 16.72 -1.89
N VAL A 6 -4.01 15.48 -2.28
CA VAL A 6 -3.47 14.29 -1.64
C VAL A 6 -2.84 13.39 -2.69
N THR A 7 -1.62 12.97 -2.44
CA THR A 7 -0.98 11.85 -3.16
C THR A 7 -1.09 10.58 -2.32
N ALA A 8 -1.49 9.46 -2.92
CA ALA A 8 -1.57 8.18 -2.26
C ALA A 8 -0.54 7.20 -2.83
N LEU A 9 0.34 6.71 -1.97
CA LEU A 9 1.34 5.68 -2.26
C LEU A 9 1.00 4.42 -1.48
N GLY A 10 0.98 3.28 -2.13
CA GLY A 10 0.63 2.03 -1.48
C GLY A 10 0.61 0.85 -2.44
N ASP A 11 0.05 -0.24 -1.97
CA ASP A 11 -0.02 -1.49 -2.71
C ASP A 11 -1.36 -1.69 -3.46
N SER A 12 -1.78 -2.94 -3.59
CA SER A 12 -3.03 -3.31 -4.26
C SER A 12 -4.29 -2.80 -3.55
N LEU A 13 -4.25 -2.62 -2.23
CA LEU A 13 -5.38 -2.08 -1.47
C LEU A 13 -5.58 -0.60 -1.81
N THR A 14 -4.48 0.16 -1.83
CA THR A 14 -4.50 1.57 -2.24
C THR A 14 -4.94 1.73 -3.70
N LYS A 15 -4.49 0.84 -4.58
CA LYS A 15 -4.92 0.82 -5.99
C LYS A 15 -6.40 0.47 -6.16
N GLY A 16 -7.01 -0.20 -5.20
CA GLY A 16 -8.38 -0.67 -5.28
C GLY A 16 -8.53 -2.00 -6.03
N VAL A 17 -7.53 -2.87 -5.94
CA VAL A 17 -7.62 -4.21 -6.56
C VAL A 17 -8.61 -5.09 -5.80
N ILE A 18 -9.53 -5.68 -6.54
CA ILE A 18 -10.56 -6.60 -6.04
C ILE A 18 -10.57 -7.89 -6.86
N LEU A 19 -11.13 -8.95 -6.28
CA LEU A 19 -11.56 -10.13 -7.03
C LEU A 19 -12.97 -9.89 -7.56
N ASN A 20 -13.14 -9.95 -8.87
CA ASN A 20 -14.46 -9.87 -9.49
C ASN A 20 -15.20 -11.22 -9.41
N GLU A 21 -16.46 -11.24 -9.86
CA GLU A 21 -17.32 -12.43 -9.85
C GLU A 21 -16.73 -13.65 -10.62
N ARG A 22 -15.77 -13.42 -11.50
CA ARG A 22 -15.06 -14.45 -12.28
C ARG A 22 -13.74 -14.89 -11.63
N ASN A 23 -13.50 -14.55 -10.35
CA ASN A 23 -12.24 -14.78 -9.62
C ASN A 23 -11.01 -14.22 -10.34
N ARG A 24 -11.14 -13.09 -11.04
CA ARG A 24 -10.03 -12.38 -11.68
C ARG A 24 -9.80 -11.06 -10.97
N TYR A 25 -8.54 -10.68 -10.86
CA TYR A 25 -8.19 -9.36 -10.35
C TYR A 25 -8.69 -8.26 -11.30
N SER A 26 -9.31 -7.27 -10.74
CA SER A 26 -9.75 -6.05 -11.42
C SER A 26 -9.56 -4.84 -10.50
N VAL A 27 -9.55 -3.64 -11.07
CA VAL A 27 -9.46 -2.42 -10.28
C VAL A 27 -10.87 -1.86 -10.10
N SER A 28 -11.26 -1.64 -8.85
CA SER A 28 -12.50 -0.96 -8.51
C SER A 28 -12.36 0.55 -8.73
N ASN A 29 -13.42 1.18 -9.21
CA ASN A 29 -13.55 2.64 -9.25
C ASN A 29 -14.12 3.21 -7.93
N ARG A 30 -14.14 2.42 -6.87
CA ARG A 30 -14.60 2.77 -5.51
C ARG A 30 -13.64 2.21 -4.47
N CYS A 31 -12.35 2.47 -4.62
CA CYS A 31 -11.39 2.15 -3.57
C CYS A 31 -11.53 3.14 -2.39
N TYR A 32 -10.89 2.83 -1.27
CA TYR A 32 -11.00 3.70 -0.08
C TYR A 32 -10.50 5.14 -0.36
N MET A 33 -9.54 5.31 -1.26
CA MET A 33 -9.06 6.64 -1.64
C MET A 33 -10.11 7.42 -2.44
N ASP A 34 -10.86 6.75 -3.32
CA ASP A 34 -11.97 7.40 -4.04
C ASP A 34 -13.08 7.85 -3.08
N ILE A 35 -13.38 7.00 -2.07
CA ILE A 35 -14.37 7.32 -1.04
C ILE A 35 -13.91 8.53 -0.23
N ILE A 36 -12.67 8.56 0.27
CA ILE A 36 -12.10 9.67 1.03
C ILE A 36 -12.14 10.96 0.18
N GLY A 37 -11.72 10.88 -1.08
CA GLY A 37 -11.72 12.03 -1.98
C GLY A 37 -13.09 12.63 -2.17
N ASN A 38 -14.10 11.80 -2.34
CA ASN A 38 -15.49 12.23 -2.52
C ASN A 38 -16.11 12.78 -1.23
N GLU A 39 -15.93 12.08 -0.11
CA GLU A 39 -16.52 12.46 1.20
C GLU A 39 -15.92 13.74 1.77
N LEU A 40 -14.64 13.99 1.54
CA LEU A 40 -13.91 15.13 2.08
C LEU A 40 -13.62 16.22 1.04
N ASP A 41 -14.18 16.12 -0.16
CA ASP A 41 -13.94 17.04 -1.29
C ASP A 41 -12.45 17.29 -1.54
N MET A 42 -11.66 16.22 -1.56
CA MET A 42 -10.22 16.24 -1.81
C MET A 42 -9.89 15.83 -3.25
N GLN A 43 -8.83 16.40 -3.79
CA GLN A 43 -8.22 15.91 -5.04
C GLN A 43 -7.20 14.83 -4.69
N ILE A 44 -7.38 13.61 -5.22
CA ILE A 44 -6.50 12.47 -4.93
C ILE A 44 -5.79 11.99 -6.18
N ASP A 45 -4.46 12.00 -6.12
CA ASP A 45 -3.59 11.38 -7.12
C ASP A 45 -3.14 10.01 -6.57
N ASN A 46 -3.76 8.93 -7.05
CA ASN A 46 -3.56 7.58 -6.52
C ASN A 46 -2.51 6.81 -7.35
N TYR A 47 -1.36 6.55 -6.76
CA TYR A 47 -0.23 5.78 -7.31
C TYR A 47 -0.06 4.40 -6.68
N GLY A 48 -1.11 3.86 -6.07
CA GLY A 48 -1.13 2.48 -5.59
C GLY A 48 -0.77 1.48 -6.68
N LYS A 49 0.05 0.48 -6.35
CA LYS A 49 0.56 -0.49 -7.32
C LYS A 49 0.42 -1.92 -6.81
N PHE A 50 -0.15 -2.81 -7.65
CA PHE A 50 -0.29 -4.23 -7.33
C PHE A 50 1.04 -4.88 -6.94
N GLY A 51 1.05 -5.62 -5.82
CA GLY A 51 2.23 -6.35 -5.35
C GLY A 51 3.40 -5.49 -4.85
N CYS A 52 3.17 -4.18 -4.67
CA CYS A 52 4.22 -3.24 -4.25
C CYS A 52 4.67 -3.50 -2.82
N THR A 53 5.98 -3.54 -2.60
CA THR A 53 6.62 -3.56 -1.28
C THR A 53 7.24 -2.20 -1.00
N ILE A 54 7.64 -1.97 0.25
CA ILE A 54 8.34 -0.74 0.64
C ILE A 54 9.62 -0.51 -0.19
N SER A 55 10.32 -1.59 -0.55
CA SER A 55 11.55 -1.50 -1.35
C SER A 55 11.32 -0.97 -2.76
N SER A 56 10.12 -1.17 -3.33
CA SER A 56 9.77 -0.64 -4.66
C SER A 56 9.24 0.78 -4.61
N CYS A 57 8.98 1.33 -3.42
CA CYS A 57 8.38 2.64 -3.26
C CYS A 57 9.29 3.79 -3.67
N SER A 58 10.61 3.67 -3.51
CA SER A 58 11.57 4.72 -3.89
C SER A 58 11.45 5.11 -5.36
N ASN A 59 11.29 4.16 -6.26
CA ASN A 59 11.09 4.42 -7.68
C ASN A 59 9.77 5.15 -7.98
N ILE A 60 8.73 4.87 -7.18
CA ILE A 60 7.42 5.54 -7.32
C ILE A 60 7.54 6.97 -6.83
N LEU A 61 8.21 7.19 -5.70
CA LEU A 61 8.44 8.52 -5.14
C LEU A 61 9.23 9.40 -6.12
N GLU A 62 10.30 8.90 -6.70
CA GLU A 62 11.11 9.65 -7.68
C GLU A 62 10.30 10.07 -8.91
N ARG A 63 9.47 9.17 -9.44
CA ARG A 63 8.63 9.45 -10.62
C ARG A 63 7.54 10.48 -10.35
N HIS A 64 7.06 10.57 -9.12
CA HIS A 64 5.92 11.41 -8.72
C HIS A 64 6.31 12.50 -7.72
N ALA A 65 7.60 12.86 -7.68
CA ALA A 65 8.12 13.86 -6.75
C ALA A 65 7.43 15.24 -6.90
N GLU A 66 7.09 15.64 -8.12
CA GLU A 66 6.37 16.89 -8.40
C GLU A 66 4.95 16.86 -7.85
N ASP A 67 4.23 15.74 -8.02
CA ASP A 67 2.88 15.58 -7.50
C ASP A 67 2.89 15.58 -5.97
N ILE A 68 3.85 14.88 -5.37
CA ILE A 68 4.06 14.84 -3.92
C ILE A 68 4.37 16.23 -3.38
N SER A 69 5.28 16.98 -4.03
CA SER A 69 5.65 18.33 -3.59
C SER A 69 4.51 19.33 -3.69
N SER A 70 3.56 19.10 -4.59
CA SER A 70 2.36 19.92 -4.75
C SER A 70 1.17 19.48 -3.90
N SER A 71 1.31 18.36 -3.16
CA SER A 71 0.28 17.80 -2.31
C SER A 71 0.38 18.30 -0.86
N ASP A 72 -0.76 18.55 -0.25
CA ASP A 72 -0.86 18.92 1.16
C ASP A 72 -0.53 17.72 2.05
N TYR A 73 -0.94 16.52 1.61
CA TYR A 73 -0.72 15.26 2.31
C TYR A 73 -0.28 14.15 1.36
N THR A 74 0.54 13.24 1.87
CA THR A 74 0.87 11.98 1.19
C THR A 74 0.49 10.80 2.07
N PHE A 75 -0.47 10.00 1.61
CA PHE A 75 -0.92 8.79 2.29
C PHE A 75 -0.02 7.62 1.94
N LEU A 76 0.36 6.84 2.96
CA LEU A 76 1.26 5.71 2.87
C LEU A 76 0.58 4.46 3.40
N GLU A 77 0.43 3.44 2.56
CA GLU A 77 -0.11 2.13 2.93
C GLU A 77 0.81 1.05 2.36
N TYR A 78 1.71 0.52 3.18
CA TYR A 78 2.65 -0.55 2.86
C TYR A 78 2.78 -1.53 4.01
N GLY A 79 3.21 -2.74 3.72
CA GLY A 79 3.53 -3.77 4.69
C GLY A 79 2.85 -5.12 4.39
N GLY A 80 1.67 -5.12 3.76
CA GLY A 80 0.96 -6.35 3.41
C GLY A 80 1.79 -7.29 2.55
N ASN A 81 2.37 -6.77 1.48
CA ASN A 81 3.25 -7.56 0.62
C ASN A 81 4.64 -7.80 1.24
N ASP A 82 5.10 -6.89 2.10
CA ASP A 82 6.40 -7.01 2.76
C ASP A 82 6.44 -8.16 3.76
N CYS A 83 5.37 -8.34 4.54
CA CYS A 83 5.26 -9.42 5.51
C CYS A 83 4.83 -10.77 4.89
N ASP A 84 4.51 -10.81 3.61
CA ASP A 84 4.15 -12.02 2.89
C ASP A 84 5.39 -12.90 2.62
N PHE A 85 5.16 -14.20 2.42
CA PHE A 85 6.18 -15.21 2.21
C PHE A 85 6.16 -15.76 0.78
N ASP A 86 7.22 -16.45 0.40
CA ASP A 86 7.23 -17.34 -0.76
C ASP A 86 6.55 -18.67 -0.37
N TRP A 87 5.24 -18.72 -0.55
CA TRP A 87 4.41 -19.87 -0.18
C TRP A 87 4.78 -21.15 -0.94
N LYS A 88 5.30 -21.03 -2.18
CA LYS A 88 5.80 -22.18 -2.92
C LYS A 88 7.02 -22.77 -2.25
N LYS A 89 7.98 -21.92 -1.86
CA LYS A 89 9.18 -22.36 -1.13
C LYS A 89 8.82 -23.01 0.21
N ILE A 90 7.83 -22.44 0.92
CA ILE A 90 7.33 -23.06 2.17
C ILE A 90 6.74 -24.43 1.91
N ALA A 91 5.93 -24.59 0.86
CA ALA A 91 5.32 -25.87 0.52
C ALA A 91 6.37 -26.92 0.11
N ASP A 92 7.40 -26.52 -0.64
CA ASP A 92 8.47 -27.41 -1.09
C ASP A 92 9.43 -27.79 0.07
N HIS A 93 9.61 -26.92 1.07
CA HIS A 93 10.55 -27.08 2.18
C HIS A 93 9.93 -26.67 3.53
N PRO A 94 8.90 -27.38 4.01
CA PRO A 94 8.10 -26.94 5.16
C PRO A 94 8.83 -26.94 6.51
N LEU A 95 9.96 -27.63 6.59
CA LEU A 95 10.78 -27.71 7.82
C LEU A 95 11.91 -26.67 7.87
N ASP A 96 12.12 -25.92 6.78
CA ASP A 96 13.15 -24.89 6.72
C ASP A 96 12.67 -23.60 7.43
N MET A 97 13.63 -22.78 7.86
CA MET A 97 13.32 -21.42 8.30
C MET A 97 12.98 -20.55 7.10
N HIS A 98 11.83 -19.90 7.17
CA HIS A 98 11.37 -18.97 6.12
C HIS A 98 11.36 -17.54 6.64
N THR A 99 11.70 -16.62 5.76
CA THR A 99 11.68 -15.18 6.05
C THR A 99 10.66 -14.48 5.16
N PRO A 100 10.02 -13.39 5.64
CA PRO A 100 9.14 -12.59 4.80
C PRO A 100 9.91 -11.93 3.65
N LYS A 101 9.20 -11.44 2.64
CA LYS A 101 9.79 -10.73 1.48
C LYS A 101 10.67 -9.56 1.89
N THR A 102 10.24 -8.82 2.92
CA THR A 102 11.02 -7.74 3.53
C THR A 102 11.12 -7.98 5.03
N GLY A 103 12.34 -8.13 5.54
CA GLY A 103 12.56 -8.29 6.99
C GLY A 103 12.19 -7.00 7.75
N LEU A 104 11.70 -7.15 8.98
CA LEU A 104 11.18 -6.05 9.79
C LEU A 104 12.15 -4.86 9.93
N LYS A 105 13.44 -5.14 10.14
CA LYS A 105 14.46 -4.10 10.25
C LYS A 105 14.57 -3.27 8.96
N VAL A 106 14.69 -3.96 7.83
CA VAL A 106 14.79 -3.32 6.50
C VAL A 106 13.52 -2.54 6.19
N PHE A 107 12.35 -3.12 6.49
CA PHE A 107 11.07 -2.44 6.33
C PHE A 107 11.03 -1.13 7.13
N SER A 108 11.37 -1.18 8.40
CA SER A 108 11.34 0.00 9.28
C SER A 108 12.29 1.09 8.81
N GLU A 109 13.53 0.73 8.43
CA GLU A 109 14.54 1.68 7.93
C GLU A 109 14.06 2.36 6.63
N GLN A 110 13.52 1.59 5.68
CA GLN A 110 13.03 2.12 4.41
C GLN A 110 11.77 2.96 4.60
N PHE A 111 10.88 2.57 5.51
CA PHE A 111 9.67 3.32 5.80
C PHE A 111 10.00 4.69 6.45
N CYS A 112 10.92 4.71 7.41
CA CYS A 112 11.40 5.97 8.00
C CYS A 112 12.06 6.89 6.96
N LYS A 113 12.87 6.31 6.06
CA LYS A 113 13.48 7.06 4.95
C LYS A 113 12.41 7.66 4.03
N LEU A 114 11.41 6.89 3.67
CA LEU A 114 10.29 7.35 2.83
C LEU A 114 9.55 8.53 3.47
N ILE A 115 9.23 8.41 4.77
CA ILE A 115 8.59 9.50 5.53
C ILE A 115 9.44 10.77 5.46
N GLN A 116 10.75 10.66 5.65
CA GLN A 116 11.64 11.82 5.60
C GLN A 116 11.68 12.44 4.21
N GLN A 117 11.81 11.63 3.17
CA GLN A 117 11.81 12.11 1.78
C GLN A 117 10.52 12.87 1.42
N ILE A 118 9.36 12.40 1.88
CA ILE A 118 8.07 13.08 1.66
C ILE A 118 8.04 14.43 2.39
N ARG A 119 8.56 14.49 3.62
CA ARG A 119 8.67 15.75 4.37
C ARG A 119 9.61 16.73 3.67
N ASP A 120 10.72 16.25 3.15
CA ASP A 120 11.69 17.08 2.42
C ASP A 120 11.10 17.65 1.12
N LEU A 121 10.14 16.95 0.51
CA LEU A 121 9.35 17.43 -0.62
C LEU A 121 8.24 18.42 -0.22
N GLY A 122 8.02 18.66 1.09
CA GLY A 122 7.04 19.63 1.59
C GLY A 122 5.65 19.06 1.86
N SER A 123 5.40 17.79 1.61
CA SER A 123 4.12 17.14 1.89
C SER A 123 4.08 16.53 3.31
N LYS A 124 2.88 16.42 3.89
CA LYS A 124 2.69 15.81 5.21
C LYS A 124 2.35 14.34 5.07
N PRO A 125 3.25 13.40 5.51
CA PRO A 125 2.96 11.98 5.42
C PRO A 125 1.87 11.56 6.43
N ILE A 126 0.92 10.75 5.96
CA ILE A 126 -0.11 10.09 6.76
C ILE A 126 0.03 8.59 6.55
N ILE A 127 0.27 7.86 7.64
CA ILE A 127 0.42 6.42 7.61
C ILE A 127 -0.95 5.78 7.81
N ILE A 128 -1.34 4.91 6.89
CA ILE A 128 -2.53 4.09 7.00
C ILE A 128 -2.09 2.71 7.49
N SER A 129 -2.65 2.27 8.62
CA SER A 129 -2.38 0.95 9.15
C SER A 129 -2.95 -0.14 8.24
N LEU A 130 -2.29 -1.29 8.23
CA LEU A 130 -2.83 -2.47 7.55
C LEU A 130 -4.18 -2.87 8.18
N PRO A 131 -5.14 -3.32 7.37
CA PRO A 131 -6.37 -3.88 7.90
C PRO A 131 -6.06 -5.12 8.75
N PRO A 132 -6.85 -5.42 9.79
CA PRO A 132 -6.65 -6.60 10.59
C PRO A 132 -6.85 -7.86 9.73
N ILE A 133 -5.96 -8.85 9.90
CA ILE A 133 -6.13 -10.16 9.29
C ILE A 133 -7.28 -10.86 10.01
N ILE A 134 -8.42 -11.01 9.33
CA ILE A 134 -9.52 -11.82 9.83
C ILE A 134 -9.15 -13.27 9.52
N SER A 135 -8.87 -14.08 10.54
CA SER A 135 -8.76 -15.52 10.35
C SER A 135 -10.13 -16.06 9.91
N PHE A 136 -10.24 -16.44 8.64
CA PHE A 136 -11.35 -17.27 8.19
C PHE A 136 -11.21 -18.62 8.89
N GLN A 137 -11.94 -18.83 9.98
CA GLN A 137 -12.24 -20.18 10.39
C GLN A 137 -13.01 -20.80 9.22
N ALA A 138 -12.39 -21.78 8.57
CA ALA A 138 -13.07 -22.58 7.57
C ALA A 138 -14.40 -23.05 8.18
N ARG A 139 -15.52 -22.62 7.60
CA ARG A 139 -16.82 -23.17 8.02
C ARG A 139 -16.74 -24.67 7.77
N PRO A 140 -16.99 -25.52 8.77
CA PRO A 140 -17.08 -26.95 8.51
C PRO A 140 -18.13 -27.14 7.42
N ASN A 141 -17.75 -27.83 6.34
CA ASN A 141 -18.66 -28.19 5.27
C ASN A 141 -19.89 -28.84 5.89
N ARG A 142 -21.06 -28.23 5.68
CA ARG A 142 -22.35 -28.87 5.88
C ARG A 142 -22.66 -29.77 4.70
#